data_9529dd089080a1e5e79baa66a633123a
#
_entry.id   9529dd089080a1e5e79baa66a633123a
#
_cell.length_a   1.000
_cell.length_b   1.000
_cell.length_c   1.000
_cell.angle_alpha   90.00
_cell.angle_beta   90.00
_cell.angle_gamma   90.00
#
_symmetry.space_group_name_H-M   'P 1'
#
loop_
_entity.id
_entity.type
_entity.pdbx_description
1 polymer ?
#
loop_
_entity_poly.entity_id
_entity_poly.type
_entity_poly.pdbx_seq_one_letter_code
_entity_poly.pdbx_strand_id
1 'polypeptide(L)'
;MKWIRTKLPIIIPIILVIALAVVCVNLWQHKTIEENDLKVMCKSSVNAAMEHFENYQSNGNEAEYISGVAEFRAYMTTYLCLTDEPSNADYTWCNILYGYMTMKPEEVKANISDLIDALEYLAENYDHPNGFNLINALNNKIAAE
;
A
#
# COMPACT_ATOMS: atom_id res chain seq x y z
N MET A 1 -20.04 -47.02 33.35
CA MET A 1 -18.68 -46.53 33.07
C MET A 1 -17.93 -47.20 31.91
N LYS A 2 -18.32 -48.38 31.42
CA LYS A 2 -17.64 -49.04 30.27
C LYS A 2 -17.89 -48.39 28.91
N TRP A 3 -19.03 -47.71 28.71
CA TRP A 3 -19.41 -47.12 27.43
C TRP A 3 -18.56 -45.90 27.03
N ILE A 4 -18.03 -45.15 27.99
CA ILE A 4 -17.15 -43.97 27.74
C ILE A 4 -15.75 -44.41 27.29
N ARG A 5 -15.23 -45.52 27.80
CA ARG A 5 -13.88 -46.01 27.45
C ARG A 5 -13.76 -46.53 26.02
N THR A 6 -14.83 -47.05 25.43
CA THR A 6 -14.83 -47.56 24.03
C THR A 6 -15.01 -46.47 22.98
N LYS A 7 -15.55 -45.29 23.32
CA LYS A 7 -15.74 -44.18 22.37
C LYS A 7 -14.70 -43.07 22.50
N LEU A 8 -13.88 -43.07 23.55
CA LEU A 8 -12.84 -42.09 23.79
C LEU A 8 -11.83 -41.94 22.60
N PRO A 9 -11.36 -43.06 21.98
CA PRO A 9 -10.41 -42.97 20.86
C PRO A 9 -11.01 -42.36 19.57
N ILE A 10 -12.35 -42.28 19.47
CA ILE A 10 -13.03 -41.64 18.34
C ILE A 10 -13.37 -40.18 18.66
N ILE A 11 -13.70 -39.89 19.92
CA ILE A 11 -14.12 -38.54 20.34
C ILE A 11 -12.93 -37.59 20.37
N ILE A 12 -11.76 -38.05 20.82
CA ILE A 12 -10.55 -37.24 20.93
C ILE A 12 -10.12 -36.65 19.54
N PRO A 13 -9.98 -37.45 18.47
CA PRO A 13 -9.61 -36.90 17.15
C PRO A 13 -10.68 -35.96 16.59
N ILE A 14 -11.97 -36.19 16.86
CA ILE A 14 -13.05 -35.27 16.42
C ILE A 14 -12.91 -33.91 17.10
N ILE A 15 -12.67 -33.87 18.41
CA ILE A 15 -12.45 -32.64 19.16
C ILE A 15 -11.20 -31.92 18.66
N LEU A 16 -10.15 -32.66 18.35
CA LEU A 16 -8.89 -32.10 17.84
C LEU A 16 -9.08 -31.46 16.47
N VAL A 17 -9.84 -32.11 15.58
CA VAL A 17 -10.17 -31.56 14.25
C VAL A 17 -11.00 -30.29 14.37
N ILE A 18 -12.00 -30.28 15.26
CA ILE A 18 -12.82 -29.08 15.50
C ILE A 18 -11.96 -27.94 16.06
N ALA A 19 -11.11 -28.21 17.04
CA ALA A 19 -10.21 -27.22 17.60
C ALA A 19 -9.25 -26.64 16.53
N LEU A 20 -8.69 -27.50 15.69
CA LEU A 20 -7.82 -27.09 14.59
C LEU A 20 -8.57 -26.23 13.58
N ALA A 21 -9.78 -26.60 13.21
CA ALA A 21 -10.62 -25.82 12.30
C ALA A 21 -10.93 -24.42 12.86
N VAL A 22 -11.25 -24.32 14.15
CA VAL A 22 -11.48 -23.02 14.81
C VAL A 22 -10.21 -22.15 14.79
N VAL A 23 -9.05 -22.73 15.07
CA VAL A 23 -7.76 -22.01 14.98
C VAL A 23 -7.50 -21.52 13.55
N CYS A 24 -7.68 -22.36 12.55
CA CYS A 24 -7.50 -21.99 11.14
C CYS A 24 -8.45 -20.85 10.73
N VAL A 25 -9.72 -20.90 11.13
CA VAL A 25 -10.68 -19.84 10.83
C VAL A 25 -10.28 -18.53 11.51
N ASN A 26 -9.86 -18.56 12.77
CA ASN A 26 -9.42 -17.37 13.49
C ASN A 26 -8.17 -16.75 12.84
N LEU A 27 -7.19 -17.56 12.46
CA LEU A 27 -5.99 -17.07 11.79
C LEU A 27 -6.31 -16.45 10.41
N TRP A 28 -7.21 -17.09 9.66
CA TRP A 28 -7.65 -16.56 8.37
C TRP A 28 -8.39 -15.23 8.52
N GLN A 29 -9.30 -15.12 9.48
CA GLN A 29 -10.01 -13.87 9.78
C GLN A 29 -9.05 -12.76 10.20
N HIS A 30 -8.05 -13.06 11.03
CA HIS A 30 -7.06 -12.09 11.48
C HIS A 30 -6.25 -11.56 10.30
N LYS A 31 -5.77 -12.44 9.42
CA LYS A 31 -5.05 -12.04 8.20
C LYS A 31 -5.90 -11.15 7.28
N THR A 32 -7.18 -11.48 7.11
CA THR A 32 -8.10 -10.69 6.27
C THR A 32 -8.35 -9.30 6.83
N ILE A 33 -8.45 -9.16 8.17
CA ILE A 33 -8.62 -7.86 8.83
C ILE A 33 -7.35 -7.01 8.64
N GLU A 34 -6.18 -7.57 8.92
CA GLU A 34 -4.89 -6.86 8.73
C GLU A 34 -4.70 -6.38 7.29
N GLU A 35 -5.02 -7.23 6.31
CA GLU A 35 -4.91 -6.87 4.89
C GLU A 35 -5.88 -5.73 4.52
N ASN A 36 -7.11 -5.75 5.02
CA ASN A 36 -8.06 -4.67 4.79
C ASN A 36 -7.62 -3.35 5.43
N ASP A 37 -7.07 -3.40 6.64
CA ASP A 37 -6.54 -2.22 7.32
C ASP A 37 -5.37 -1.61 6.53
N LEU A 38 -4.46 -2.43 6.00
CA LEU A 38 -3.37 -1.96 5.15
C LEU A 38 -3.89 -1.32 3.85
N LYS A 39 -4.93 -1.86 3.20
CA LYS A 39 -5.56 -1.27 2.02
C LYS A 39 -6.16 0.11 2.32
N VAL A 40 -6.83 0.24 3.46
CA VAL A 40 -7.36 1.53 3.91
C VAL A 40 -6.23 2.52 4.17
N MET A 41 -5.15 2.10 4.82
CA MET A 41 -3.97 2.94 5.06
C MET A 41 -3.31 3.39 3.75
N CYS A 42 -3.14 2.49 2.76
CA CYS A 42 -2.64 2.86 1.43
C CYS A 42 -3.47 3.97 0.80
N LYS A 43 -4.79 3.79 0.73
CA LYS A 43 -5.70 4.82 0.18
C LYS A 43 -5.64 6.13 0.94
N SER A 44 -5.59 6.08 2.26
CA SER A 44 -5.50 7.28 3.10
C SER A 44 -4.22 8.06 2.81
N SER A 45 -3.07 7.38 2.74
CA SER A 45 -1.78 8.03 2.48
C SER A 45 -1.69 8.59 1.05
N VAL A 46 -2.25 7.90 0.04
CA VAL A 46 -2.30 8.44 -1.33
C VAL A 46 -3.17 9.69 -1.38
N ASN A 47 -4.36 9.68 -0.78
CA ASN A 47 -5.25 10.85 -0.74
C ASN A 47 -4.58 12.03 -0.02
N ALA A 48 -3.92 11.79 1.11
CA ALA A 48 -3.20 12.81 1.85
C ALA A 48 -2.02 13.38 1.04
N ALA A 49 -1.26 12.52 0.35
CA ALA A 49 -0.17 12.96 -0.53
C ALA A 49 -0.71 13.84 -1.67
N MET A 50 -1.78 13.42 -2.32
CA MET A 50 -2.42 14.18 -3.40
C MET A 50 -2.90 15.54 -2.92
N GLU A 51 -3.63 15.62 -1.79
CA GLU A 51 -4.11 16.87 -1.20
C GLU A 51 -2.95 17.84 -0.91
N HIS A 52 -1.86 17.35 -0.36
CA HIS A 52 -0.67 18.17 -0.09
C HIS A 52 -0.01 18.69 -1.38
N PHE A 53 0.09 17.87 -2.43
CA PHE A 53 0.65 18.32 -3.71
C PHE A 53 -0.28 19.29 -4.44
N GLU A 54 -1.59 19.14 -4.38
CA GLU A 54 -2.57 20.11 -4.88
C GLU A 54 -2.45 21.46 -4.14
N ASN A 55 -2.32 21.42 -2.81
CA ASN A 55 -2.09 22.60 -1.99
C ASN A 55 -0.78 23.27 -2.37
N TYR A 56 0.32 22.51 -2.55
CA TYR A 56 1.59 23.04 -3.05
C TYR A 56 1.42 23.70 -4.41
N GLN A 57 0.77 23.02 -5.36
CA GLN A 57 0.53 23.54 -6.70
C GLN A 57 -0.23 24.88 -6.68
N SER A 58 -1.18 25.04 -5.74
CA SER A 58 -2.01 26.23 -5.62
C SER A 58 -1.34 27.41 -4.93
N ASN A 59 -0.48 27.17 -3.95
CA ASN A 59 0.05 28.24 -3.07
C ASN A 59 1.60 28.31 -2.99
N GLY A 60 2.31 27.34 -3.56
CA GLY A 60 3.78 27.28 -3.55
C GLY A 60 4.39 27.04 -2.16
N ASN A 61 3.60 26.56 -1.20
CA ASN A 61 4.09 26.34 0.17
C ASN A 61 4.97 25.08 0.25
N GLU A 62 6.26 25.27 0.48
CA GLU A 62 7.24 24.16 0.59
C GLU A 62 6.88 23.14 1.69
N ALA A 63 6.23 23.54 2.76
CA ALA A 63 5.78 22.62 3.81
C ALA A 63 4.75 21.60 3.27
N GLU A 64 3.89 22.03 2.34
CA GLU A 64 2.93 21.14 1.66
C GLU A 64 3.66 20.13 0.78
N TYR A 65 4.65 20.56 -0.01
CA TYR A 65 5.47 19.63 -0.81
C TYR A 65 6.14 18.56 0.07
N ILE A 66 6.78 18.98 1.17
CA ILE A 66 7.46 18.07 2.10
C ILE A 66 6.46 17.09 2.74
N SER A 67 5.27 17.56 3.12
CA SER A 67 4.22 16.71 3.67
C SER A 67 3.72 15.70 2.64
N GLY A 68 3.51 16.11 1.39
CA GLY A 68 3.13 15.21 0.30
C GLY A 68 4.16 14.10 0.06
N VAL A 69 5.45 14.45 0.10
CA VAL A 69 6.56 13.47 -0.01
C VAL A 69 6.54 12.48 1.16
N ALA A 70 6.25 12.93 2.39
CA ALA A 70 6.17 12.06 3.55
C ALA A 70 4.99 11.08 3.45
N GLU A 71 3.80 11.56 3.02
CA GLU A 71 2.63 10.72 2.82
C GLU A 71 2.81 9.73 1.65
N PHE A 72 3.46 10.15 0.56
CA PHE A 72 3.82 9.23 -0.52
C PHE A 72 4.77 8.13 -0.03
N ARG A 73 5.71 8.45 0.85
CA ARG A 73 6.58 7.45 1.49
C ARG A 73 5.79 6.49 2.36
N ALA A 74 4.80 6.98 3.12
CA ALA A 74 3.93 6.14 3.94
C ALA A 74 3.13 5.16 3.07
N TYR A 75 2.55 5.64 1.95
CA TYR A 75 1.89 4.81 0.95
C TYR A 75 2.81 3.68 0.45
N MET A 76 4.02 4.01 -0.01
CA MET A 76 4.99 3.02 -0.52
C MET A 76 5.30 1.93 0.51
N THR A 77 5.50 2.33 1.78
CA THR A 77 5.83 1.39 2.85
C THR A 77 4.67 0.44 3.12
N THR A 78 3.43 0.95 3.13
CA THR A 78 2.22 0.16 3.33
C THR A 78 1.93 -0.74 2.13
N TYR A 79 2.13 -0.23 0.90
CA TYR A 79 1.99 -1.00 -0.34
C TYR A 79 2.95 -2.20 -0.40
N LEU A 80 4.19 -2.00 0.04
CA LEU A 80 5.18 -3.09 0.12
C LEU A 80 4.73 -4.21 1.07
N CYS A 81 4.06 -3.87 2.18
CA CYS A 81 3.50 -4.86 3.10
C CYS A 81 2.34 -5.67 2.50
N LEU A 82 1.62 -5.10 1.51
CA LEU A 82 0.51 -5.77 0.84
C LEU A 82 0.96 -6.70 -0.28
N THR A 83 2.03 -6.35 -1.00
CA THR A 83 2.45 -7.07 -2.21
C THR A 83 3.31 -8.28 -1.92
N ASP A 84 3.90 -8.41 -0.72
CA ASP A 84 4.88 -9.44 -0.34
C ASP A 84 6.06 -9.60 -1.33
N GLU A 85 6.15 -8.76 -2.38
CA GLU A 85 7.15 -8.82 -3.45
C GLU A 85 7.90 -7.50 -3.60
N PRO A 86 9.09 -7.36 -2.94
CA PRO A 86 9.92 -6.16 -3.09
C PRO A 86 10.50 -5.97 -4.50
N SER A 87 10.41 -6.98 -5.37
CA SER A 87 10.81 -6.93 -6.78
C SER A 87 9.68 -6.49 -7.72
N ASN A 88 8.51 -6.12 -7.20
CA ASN A 88 7.40 -5.61 -8.00
C ASN A 88 7.83 -4.33 -8.74
N ALA A 89 7.55 -4.29 -10.06
CA ALA A 89 7.88 -3.15 -10.91
C ALA A 89 7.21 -1.86 -10.41
N ASP A 90 5.97 -1.94 -9.96
CA ASP A 90 5.18 -0.82 -9.47
C ASP A 90 5.82 -0.17 -8.23
N TYR A 91 6.27 -0.98 -7.28
CA TYR A 91 7.03 -0.51 -6.12
C TYR A 91 8.37 0.12 -6.55
N THR A 92 9.05 -0.48 -7.53
CA THR A 92 10.31 0.05 -8.06
C THR A 92 10.12 1.44 -8.67
N TRP A 93 9.07 1.65 -9.46
CA TRP A 93 8.77 2.95 -10.05
C TRP A 93 8.44 4.01 -8.99
N CYS A 94 7.65 3.64 -7.98
CA CYS A 94 7.38 4.52 -6.84
C CYS A 94 8.66 4.88 -6.08
N ASN A 95 9.58 3.91 -5.88
CA ASN A 95 10.84 4.15 -5.19
C ASN A 95 11.78 5.06 -5.97
N ILE A 96 11.82 4.96 -7.30
CA ILE A 96 12.56 5.87 -8.19
C ILE A 96 11.98 7.29 -8.06
N LEU A 97 10.66 7.44 -8.16
CA LEU A 97 10.00 8.73 -8.01
C LEU A 97 10.28 9.37 -6.65
N TYR A 98 10.19 8.59 -5.56
CA TYR A 98 10.55 9.07 -4.23
C TYR A 98 12.01 9.53 -4.16
N GLY A 99 12.92 8.84 -4.85
CA GLY A 99 14.31 9.28 -5.01
C GLY A 99 14.38 10.65 -5.69
N TYR A 100 13.65 10.88 -6.77
CA TYR A 100 13.60 12.19 -7.44
C TYR A 100 12.96 13.27 -6.57
N MET A 101 11.87 12.96 -5.84
CA MET A 101 11.25 13.91 -4.91
C MET A 101 12.23 14.46 -3.87
N THR A 102 13.25 13.67 -3.50
CA THR A 102 14.23 14.03 -2.48
C THR A 102 15.53 14.57 -3.06
N MET A 103 15.95 14.11 -4.23
CA MET A 103 17.27 14.44 -4.81
C MET A 103 17.15 15.48 -5.93
N LYS A 104 16.03 15.55 -6.61
CA LYS A 104 15.73 16.45 -7.73
C LYS A 104 14.35 17.13 -7.52
N PRO A 105 14.09 17.77 -6.37
CA PRO A 105 12.76 18.29 -6.05
C PRO A 105 12.24 19.31 -7.06
N GLU A 106 13.11 20.12 -7.66
CA GLU A 106 12.70 21.17 -8.60
C GLU A 106 12.14 20.56 -9.90
N GLU A 107 12.72 19.49 -10.38
CA GLU A 107 12.25 18.76 -11.56
C GLU A 107 10.88 18.08 -11.29
N VAL A 108 10.69 17.54 -10.06
CA VAL A 108 9.38 16.97 -9.66
C VAL A 108 8.34 18.09 -9.53
N LYS A 109 8.67 19.21 -8.91
CA LYS A 109 7.78 20.37 -8.75
C LYS A 109 7.38 20.98 -10.10
N ALA A 110 8.31 21.03 -11.07
CA ALA A 110 8.01 21.48 -12.42
C ALA A 110 7.00 20.56 -13.14
N ASN A 111 6.88 19.30 -12.70
CA ASN A 111 5.99 18.29 -13.24
C ASN A 111 4.89 17.85 -12.23
N ILE A 112 4.53 18.74 -11.30
CA ILE A 112 3.61 18.42 -10.18
C ILE A 112 2.22 17.99 -10.66
N SER A 113 1.74 18.52 -11.78
CA SER A 113 0.47 18.12 -12.37
C SER A 113 0.47 16.66 -12.81
N ASP A 114 1.54 16.21 -13.46
CA ASP A 114 1.67 14.80 -13.90
C ASP A 114 1.72 13.86 -12.70
N LEU A 115 2.30 14.32 -11.57
CA LEU A 115 2.31 13.58 -10.31
C LEU A 115 0.89 13.47 -9.72
N ILE A 116 0.15 14.57 -9.65
CA ILE A 116 -1.22 14.60 -9.12
C ILE A 116 -2.11 13.68 -9.95
N ASP A 117 -2.03 13.74 -11.29
CA ASP A 117 -2.78 12.86 -12.20
C ASP A 117 -2.50 11.37 -11.93
N ALA A 118 -1.25 11.02 -11.63
CA ALA A 118 -0.89 9.65 -11.27
C ALA A 118 -1.49 9.22 -9.92
N LEU A 119 -1.47 10.12 -8.92
CA LEU A 119 -2.01 9.86 -7.59
C LEU A 119 -3.54 9.77 -7.60
N GLU A 120 -4.24 10.48 -8.49
CA GLU A 120 -5.70 10.38 -8.63
C GLU A 120 -6.13 8.95 -8.94
N TYR A 121 -5.47 8.25 -9.87
CA TYR A 121 -5.74 6.84 -10.14
C TYR A 121 -5.46 5.95 -8.92
N LEU A 122 -4.36 6.19 -8.20
CA LEU A 122 -4.02 5.43 -7.00
C LEU A 122 -4.96 5.72 -5.83
N ALA A 123 -5.56 6.92 -5.76
CA ALA A 123 -6.58 7.27 -4.78
C ALA A 123 -7.90 6.55 -5.02
N GLU A 124 -8.27 6.32 -6.30
CA GLU A 124 -9.42 5.48 -6.62
C GLU A 124 -9.20 4.03 -6.20
N ASN A 125 -8.05 3.48 -6.59
CA ASN A 125 -7.61 2.14 -6.19
C ASN A 125 -6.09 2.13 -5.99
N TYR A 126 -5.62 1.84 -4.79
CA TYR A 126 -4.22 1.93 -4.34
C TYR A 126 -3.21 1.13 -5.20
N ASP A 127 -3.67 0.22 -6.05
CA ASP A 127 -2.88 -0.61 -6.97
C ASP A 127 -3.30 -0.42 -8.45
N HIS A 128 -3.88 0.74 -8.78
CA HIS A 128 -4.40 1.00 -10.13
C HIS A 128 -3.26 1.05 -11.17
N PRO A 129 -3.28 0.19 -12.22
CA PRO A 129 -2.17 0.09 -13.18
C PRO A 129 -1.86 1.41 -13.91
N ASN A 130 -2.88 2.24 -14.19
CA ASN A 130 -2.66 3.53 -14.84
C ASN A 130 -1.88 4.50 -13.97
N GLY A 131 -2.11 4.50 -12.64
CA GLY A 131 -1.33 5.31 -11.71
C GLY A 131 0.15 4.96 -11.78
N PHE A 132 0.50 3.68 -11.72
CA PHE A 132 1.89 3.23 -11.86
C PHE A 132 2.49 3.52 -13.23
N ASN A 133 1.72 3.38 -14.32
CA ASN A 133 2.18 3.73 -15.66
C ASN A 133 2.52 5.22 -15.77
N LEU A 134 1.70 6.11 -15.17
CA LEU A 134 1.96 7.54 -15.14
C LEU A 134 3.18 7.88 -14.27
N ILE A 135 3.36 7.21 -13.13
CA ILE A 135 4.59 7.32 -12.31
C ILE A 135 5.82 6.94 -13.13
N ASN A 136 5.77 5.83 -13.87
CA ASN A 136 6.88 5.42 -14.73
C ASN A 136 7.14 6.42 -15.86
N ALA A 137 6.10 6.98 -16.48
CA ALA A 137 6.23 8.02 -17.50
C ALA A 137 6.88 9.30 -16.93
N LEU A 138 6.45 9.71 -15.72
CA LEU A 138 7.03 10.84 -15.01
C LEU A 138 8.51 10.60 -14.67
N ASN A 139 8.87 9.41 -14.19
CA ASN A 139 10.25 9.03 -13.93
C ASN A 139 11.13 9.17 -15.19
N ASN A 140 10.64 8.70 -16.33
CA ASN A 140 11.36 8.79 -17.60
C ASN A 140 11.53 10.25 -18.07
N LYS A 141 10.51 11.10 -17.83
CA LYS A 141 10.55 12.52 -18.13
C LYS A 141 11.62 13.23 -17.30
N ILE A 142 11.62 13.03 -15.98
CA ILE A 142 12.63 13.63 -15.07
C ILE A 142 14.04 13.10 -15.33
N ALA A 143 14.17 11.84 -15.76
CA ALA A 143 15.48 11.27 -16.09
C ALA A 143 16.10 11.87 -17.36
N ALA A 144 15.30 12.45 -18.26
CA ALA A 144 15.72 13.04 -19.52
C ALA A 144 16.10 14.53 -19.40
N GLU A 145 15.75 15.17 -18.27
CA GLU A 145 16.13 16.55 -17.91
C GLU A 145 17.49 16.58 -17.20
#